data_fa7ac96652084256a54bd7319b7c2f75
#
_entry.id   fa7ac96652084256a54bd7319b7c2f75
#
_cell.length_a   1.000
_cell.length_b   1.000
_cell.length_c   1.000
_cell.angle_alpha   90.00
_cell.angle_beta   90.00
_cell.angle_gamma   90.00
#
_symmetry.space_group_name_H-M   'P 1'
#
loop_
_entity.id
_entity.type
_entity.pdbx_description
1 polymer ?
#
loop_
_entity_poly.entity_id
_entity_poly.type
_entity_poly.pdbx_seq_one_letter_code
_entity_poly.pdbx_strand_id
1 'polypeptide(L)'
;GELYVVASRREDGGLAGIAPLFLTHNREGLAALMLLGSIEISDYLDLIARPADLPAFVEALLDHLGGPEAPDWQVLDWYNLLDSSPTLPLLSAAASGRGWTVTQEPLQHCPYIALPGNWEKYLAEQVDKKQRHEIRRKMRRIEELNARSDPAHQPVRWYIVQDEAALEAEIGAFLDLMANDPEKASFLSEAMRRQMHSAVHAAFRAGWVQLSFLEVNGEKAAGYLNFDYDNHIWVYNSGLDFRFREYSPGWVLLGYLLQWANENRRGIFDFMRGDEDYKYKFGAIDRRVVRVVVKREG
;
A
#
# COMPACT_ATOMS: atom_id res chain seq x y z
N GLY A 1 22.55 5.32 -0.67
CA GLY A 1 22.41 5.73 0.72
C GLY A 1 23.02 4.72 1.67
N GLU A 2 23.33 5.15 2.87
CA GLU A 2 23.86 4.32 3.95
C GLU A 2 22.76 4.00 4.96
N LEU A 3 22.66 2.73 5.37
CA LEU A 3 21.66 2.31 6.35
C LEU A 3 21.95 2.93 7.72
N TYR A 4 20.94 3.55 8.33
CA TYR A 4 21.02 4.17 9.64
C TYR A 4 19.77 3.89 10.47
N VAL A 5 19.68 2.72 11.07
CA VAL A 5 18.52 2.32 11.88
C VAL A 5 18.77 2.67 13.33
N VAL A 6 17.86 3.45 13.93
CA VAL A 6 17.89 3.78 15.37
C VAL A 6 16.83 2.96 16.08
N ALA A 7 17.22 2.24 17.12
CA ALA A 7 16.33 1.47 17.96
C ALA A 7 16.46 1.88 19.42
N SER A 8 15.37 2.18 20.08
CA SER A 8 15.32 2.46 21.52
C SER A 8 14.76 1.26 22.29
N ARG A 9 15.30 1.05 23.49
CA ARG A 9 14.83 -0.01 24.39
C ARG A 9 14.29 0.59 25.70
N ARG A 10 13.30 -0.07 26.25
CA ARG A 10 12.80 0.21 27.58
C ARG A 10 13.75 -0.38 28.65
N GLU A 11 13.58 0.00 29.91
CA GLU A 11 14.34 -0.53 31.04
C GLU A 11 14.24 -2.06 31.18
N ASP A 12 13.11 -2.65 30.77
CA ASP A 12 12.89 -4.10 30.76
C ASP A 12 13.62 -4.82 29.61
N GLY A 13 14.36 -4.08 28.76
CA GLY A 13 15.08 -4.59 27.60
C GLY A 13 14.22 -4.73 26.33
N GLY A 14 12.90 -4.55 26.42
CA GLY A 14 11.98 -4.60 25.28
C GLY A 14 12.18 -3.40 24.35
N LEU A 15 11.88 -3.57 23.07
CA LEU A 15 11.90 -2.46 22.10
C LEU A 15 10.80 -1.43 22.42
N ALA A 16 11.19 -0.17 22.56
CA ALA A 16 10.31 0.98 22.67
C ALA A 16 9.92 1.52 21.29
N GLY A 17 10.92 1.58 20.38
CA GLY A 17 10.66 2.04 19.02
C GLY A 17 11.84 1.78 18.08
N ILE A 18 11.55 1.86 16.78
CA ILE A 18 12.53 1.76 15.69
C ILE A 18 12.28 2.92 14.74
N ALA A 19 13.32 3.69 14.43
CA ALA A 19 13.35 4.61 13.30
C ALA A 19 14.14 3.95 12.16
N PRO A 20 13.47 3.43 11.13
CA PRO A 20 14.12 2.76 10.01
C PRO A 20 14.66 3.82 9.03
N LEU A 21 15.83 4.37 9.30
CA LEU A 21 16.39 5.47 8.54
C LEU A 21 17.52 5.00 7.61
N PHE A 22 17.81 5.84 6.62
CA PHE A 22 19.03 5.78 5.84
C PHE A 22 19.53 7.21 5.56
N LEU A 23 20.83 7.37 5.50
CA LEU A 23 21.49 8.62 5.16
C LEU A 23 21.75 8.69 3.65
N THR A 24 21.34 9.77 3.02
CA THR A 24 21.55 10.02 1.60
C THR A 24 21.53 11.52 1.31
N HIS A 25 21.64 11.93 0.04
CA HIS A 25 21.32 13.30 -0.37
C HIS A 25 19.89 13.32 -0.92
N ASN A 26 19.08 14.25 -0.44
CA ASN A 26 17.74 14.45 -0.95
C ASN A 26 17.74 15.16 -2.32
N ARG A 27 16.55 15.42 -2.86
CA ARG A 27 16.39 16.11 -4.16
C ARG A 27 16.96 17.53 -4.20
N GLU A 28 17.14 18.15 -3.02
CA GLU A 28 17.75 19.48 -2.84
C GLU A 28 19.29 19.42 -2.69
N GLY A 29 19.87 18.20 -2.69
CA GLY A 29 21.31 17.98 -2.52
C GLY A 29 21.79 18.07 -1.05
N LEU A 30 20.86 18.13 -0.09
CA LEU A 30 21.17 18.17 1.34
C LEU A 30 21.40 16.77 1.89
N ALA A 31 22.35 16.63 2.83
CA ALA A 31 22.52 15.38 3.58
C ALA A 31 21.26 15.11 4.43
N ALA A 32 20.53 14.08 4.07
CA ALA A 32 19.20 13.79 4.59
C ALA A 32 19.10 12.42 5.25
N LEU A 33 18.48 12.37 6.41
CA LEU A 33 17.99 11.12 7.00
C LEU A 33 16.56 10.90 6.52
N MET A 34 16.35 9.86 5.73
CA MET A 34 15.07 9.49 5.13
C MET A 34 14.59 8.15 5.68
N LEU A 35 13.28 7.91 5.64
CA LEU A 35 12.70 6.61 6.02
C LEU A 35 12.96 5.55 4.94
N LEU A 36 13.36 4.34 5.34
CA LEU A 36 13.58 3.21 4.44
C LEU A 36 12.31 2.88 3.65
N GLY A 37 12.49 2.66 2.34
CA GLY A 37 11.38 2.45 1.41
C GLY A 37 10.92 3.72 0.70
N SER A 38 11.46 4.90 1.07
CA SER A 38 11.25 6.15 0.35
C SER A 38 11.88 6.12 -1.05
N ILE A 39 11.23 6.54 -2.09
CA ILE A 39 9.89 7.14 -2.14
C ILE A 39 8.94 6.16 -2.83
N GLU A 40 9.51 5.22 -3.62
CA GLU A 40 8.83 4.43 -4.62
C GLU A 40 8.38 3.04 -4.12
N ILE A 41 9.06 2.50 -3.09
CA ILE A 41 8.83 1.11 -2.64
C ILE A 41 7.65 1.01 -1.69
N SER A 42 7.52 1.98 -0.77
CA SER A 42 6.51 1.94 0.30
C SER A 42 5.58 3.14 0.20
N ASP A 43 4.29 2.84 0.13
CA ASP A 43 3.24 3.86 0.07
C ASP A 43 2.97 4.53 1.41
N TYR A 44 3.23 3.82 2.51
CA TYR A 44 3.14 4.35 3.87
C TYR A 44 4.42 4.09 4.63
N LEU A 45 4.91 5.13 5.27
CA LEU A 45 6.11 5.09 6.10
C LEU A 45 5.85 5.80 7.43
N ASP A 46 6.45 5.28 8.49
CA ASP A 46 6.36 5.89 9.81
C ASP A 46 7.47 5.35 10.72
N LEU A 47 7.56 5.90 11.94
CA LEU A 47 8.27 5.29 13.05
C LEU A 47 7.51 4.03 13.49
N ILE A 48 8.25 3.01 13.90
CA ILE A 48 7.68 1.75 14.37
C ILE A 48 7.75 1.75 15.90
N ALA A 49 6.65 2.11 16.54
CA ALA A 49 6.54 2.13 18.00
C ALA A 49 5.11 1.81 18.43
N ARG A 50 4.96 1.31 19.65
CA ARG A 50 3.63 1.20 20.25
C ARG A 50 3.09 2.59 20.55
N PRO A 51 1.78 2.83 20.48
CA PRO A 51 1.20 4.15 20.78
C PRO A 51 1.63 4.73 22.13
N ALA A 52 1.76 3.89 23.15
CA ALA A 52 2.19 4.31 24.50
C ALA A 52 3.68 4.70 24.57
N ASP A 53 4.53 4.11 23.75
CA ASP A 53 5.98 4.33 23.74
C ASP A 53 6.36 5.49 22.79
N LEU A 54 5.51 5.80 21.79
CA LEU A 54 5.84 6.72 20.72
C LEU A 54 6.25 8.13 21.19
N PRO A 55 5.57 8.78 22.17
CA PRO A 55 6.00 10.11 22.62
C PRO A 55 7.44 10.13 23.16
N ALA A 56 7.76 9.21 24.07
CA ALA A 56 9.10 9.10 24.63
C ALA A 56 10.15 8.70 23.59
N PHE A 57 9.75 7.84 22.62
CA PHE A 57 10.64 7.43 21.55
C PHE A 57 10.99 8.60 20.61
N VAL A 58 10.02 9.45 20.25
CA VAL A 58 10.27 10.63 19.39
C VAL A 58 11.23 11.60 20.08
N GLU A 59 11.06 11.86 21.38
CA GLU A 59 11.99 12.71 22.16
C GLU A 59 13.40 12.12 22.17
N ALA A 60 13.55 10.84 22.53
CA ALA A 60 14.84 10.14 22.56
C ALA A 60 15.51 10.08 21.18
N LEU A 61 14.73 9.89 20.11
CA LEU A 61 15.23 9.90 18.75
C LEU A 61 15.84 11.27 18.38
N LEU A 62 15.12 12.35 18.67
CA LEU A 62 15.62 13.70 18.35
C LEU A 62 16.80 14.10 19.23
N ASP A 63 16.86 13.67 20.51
CA ASP A 63 18.03 13.86 21.36
C ASP A 63 19.27 13.15 20.79
N HIS A 64 19.10 11.88 20.38
CA HIS A 64 20.16 11.12 19.72
C HIS A 64 20.61 11.79 18.41
N LEU A 65 19.66 12.19 17.55
CA LEU A 65 19.98 12.84 16.27
C LEU A 65 20.57 14.24 16.45
N GLY A 66 20.34 14.91 17.58
CA GLY A 66 20.97 16.19 17.97
C GLY A 66 22.34 16.01 18.61
N GLY A 67 22.66 14.79 19.04
CA GLY A 67 23.89 14.47 19.78
C GLY A 67 25.10 14.21 18.89
N PRO A 68 26.28 14.03 19.52
CA PRO A 68 27.56 13.87 18.81
C PRO A 68 27.74 12.50 18.13
N GLU A 69 26.91 11.52 18.47
CA GLU A 69 26.93 10.16 17.86
C GLU A 69 26.10 10.05 16.59
N ALA A 70 25.30 11.08 16.27
CA ALA A 70 24.55 11.13 15.05
C ALA A 70 25.47 11.33 13.83
N PRO A 71 25.10 10.80 12.65
CA PRO A 71 25.83 11.12 11.42
C PRO A 71 25.68 12.61 11.12
N ASP A 72 26.53 13.11 10.25
CA ASP A 72 26.39 14.48 9.76
C ASP A 72 25.17 14.58 8.81
N TRP A 73 24.07 15.14 9.31
CA TRP A 73 22.84 15.34 8.57
C TRP A 73 22.37 16.80 8.67
N GLN A 74 21.72 17.27 7.61
CA GLN A 74 21.19 18.63 7.52
C GLN A 74 19.66 18.67 7.65
N VAL A 75 19.00 17.58 7.26
CA VAL A 75 17.53 17.53 7.20
C VAL A 75 17.01 16.12 7.48
N LEU A 76 15.94 16.01 8.26
CA LEU A 76 15.05 14.84 8.19
C LEU A 76 14.06 15.10 7.05
N ASP A 77 14.04 14.23 6.05
CA ASP A 77 13.18 14.40 4.87
C ASP A 77 12.31 13.14 4.71
N TRP A 78 11.17 13.14 5.42
CA TRP A 78 10.33 11.97 5.53
C TRP A 78 9.10 12.06 4.64
N TYR A 79 9.00 11.14 3.71
CA TYR A 79 7.90 11.00 2.76
C TYR A 79 6.89 9.98 3.24
N ASN A 80 5.67 10.07 2.72
CA ASN A 80 4.63 9.06 2.80
C ASN A 80 4.12 8.75 4.22
N LEU A 81 4.19 9.71 5.15
CA LEU A 81 3.48 9.58 6.42
C LEU A 81 1.99 9.86 6.19
N LEU A 82 1.12 9.06 6.80
CA LEU A 82 -0.31 9.38 6.80
C LEU A 82 -0.57 10.70 7.52
N ASP A 83 -1.45 11.54 6.99
CA ASP A 83 -1.87 12.81 7.62
C ASP A 83 -2.50 12.63 9.00
N SER A 84 -2.98 11.42 9.28
CA SER A 84 -3.50 10.99 10.59
C SER A 84 -2.45 10.38 11.52
N SER A 85 -1.17 10.29 11.09
CA SER A 85 -0.12 9.68 11.92
C SER A 85 0.10 10.45 13.21
N PRO A 86 0.11 9.77 14.38
CA PRO A 86 0.44 10.38 15.66
C PRO A 86 1.90 10.87 15.73
N THR A 87 2.78 10.39 14.85
CA THR A 87 4.17 10.87 14.76
C THR A 87 4.24 12.34 14.38
N LEU A 88 3.33 12.84 13.53
CA LEU A 88 3.37 14.21 13.02
C LEU A 88 3.31 15.29 14.12
N PRO A 89 2.30 15.31 15.00
CA PRO A 89 2.24 16.30 16.06
C PRO A 89 3.36 16.12 17.09
N LEU A 90 3.76 14.89 17.41
CA LEU A 90 4.82 14.62 18.35
C LEU A 90 6.18 15.09 17.82
N LEU A 91 6.50 14.78 16.56
CA LEU A 91 7.72 15.22 15.89
C LEU A 91 7.78 16.75 15.82
N SER A 92 6.67 17.40 15.47
CA SER A 92 6.58 18.86 15.40
C SER A 92 6.82 19.51 16.76
N ALA A 93 6.23 19.00 17.82
CA ALA A 93 6.40 19.52 19.17
C ALA A 93 7.85 19.33 19.66
N ALA A 94 8.39 18.12 19.51
CA ALA A 94 9.74 17.78 19.99
C ALA A 94 10.83 18.54 19.21
N ALA A 95 10.69 18.72 17.90
CA ALA A 95 11.61 19.49 17.08
C ALA A 95 11.56 20.99 17.40
N SER A 96 10.37 21.56 17.56
CA SER A 96 10.19 22.96 17.95
C SER A 96 10.77 23.27 19.33
N GLY A 97 10.66 22.32 20.28
CA GLY A 97 11.29 22.43 21.61
C GLY A 97 12.82 22.51 21.57
N ARG A 98 13.42 22.07 20.48
CA ARG A 98 14.89 22.12 20.22
C ARG A 98 15.29 23.30 19.33
N GLY A 99 14.37 24.17 18.96
CA GLY A 99 14.62 25.28 18.03
C GLY A 99 14.75 24.84 16.57
N TRP A 100 14.30 23.63 16.23
CA TRP A 100 14.33 23.15 14.86
C TRP A 100 13.06 23.52 14.11
N THR A 101 13.18 23.80 12.81
CA THR A 101 12.04 24.12 11.98
C THR A 101 11.39 22.88 11.42
N VAL A 102 10.05 22.84 11.39
CA VAL A 102 9.26 21.73 10.83
C VAL A 102 8.31 22.28 9.79
N THR A 103 8.32 21.65 8.61
CA THR A 103 7.34 21.94 7.56
C THR A 103 6.67 20.65 7.13
N GLN A 104 5.39 20.74 6.75
CA GLN A 104 4.61 19.62 6.24
C GLN A 104 3.94 20.04 4.94
N GLU A 105 3.99 19.14 3.94
CA GLU A 105 3.31 19.34 2.67
C GLU A 105 2.49 18.11 2.28
N PRO A 106 1.25 18.27 1.83
CA PRO A 106 0.46 17.16 1.28
C PRO A 106 1.13 16.62 0.02
N LEU A 107 1.17 15.28 -0.11
CA LEU A 107 1.73 14.63 -1.29
C LEU A 107 0.63 14.03 -2.17
N GLN A 108 0.10 12.88 -1.78
CA GLN A 108 -0.82 12.09 -2.59
C GLN A 108 -2.05 11.65 -1.79
N HIS A 109 -3.15 11.45 -2.51
CA HIS A 109 -4.35 10.85 -2.00
C HIS A 109 -4.17 9.34 -1.77
N CYS A 110 -4.81 8.83 -0.73
CA CYS A 110 -4.74 7.42 -0.33
C CYS A 110 -6.12 6.94 0.08
N PRO A 111 -7.03 6.75 -0.89
CA PRO A 111 -8.41 6.40 -0.60
C PRO A 111 -8.53 4.99 -0.01
N TYR A 112 -9.47 4.82 0.93
CA TYR A 112 -9.75 3.55 1.57
C TYR A 112 -11.24 3.35 1.81
N ILE A 113 -11.65 2.12 2.06
CA ILE A 113 -13.02 1.73 2.39
C ILE A 113 -13.02 1.08 3.77
N ALA A 114 -13.83 1.60 4.69
CA ALA A 114 -14.15 0.90 5.94
C ALA A 114 -15.21 -0.15 5.67
N LEU A 115 -14.89 -1.42 5.83
CA LEU A 115 -15.77 -2.53 5.46
C LEU A 115 -16.73 -2.89 6.59
N PRO A 116 -18.06 -2.98 6.34
CA PRO A 116 -19.04 -3.32 7.36
C PRO A 116 -19.14 -4.84 7.64
N GLY A 117 -18.32 -5.69 6.99
CA GLY A 117 -18.33 -7.13 7.15
C GLY A 117 -19.50 -7.85 6.48
N ASN A 118 -20.19 -7.18 5.56
CA ASN A 118 -21.26 -7.74 4.76
C ASN A 118 -21.35 -7.03 3.42
N TRP A 119 -21.33 -7.80 2.33
CA TRP A 119 -21.31 -7.27 0.97
C TRP A 119 -22.53 -6.41 0.61
N GLU A 120 -23.74 -6.86 0.94
CA GLU A 120 -24.95 -6.12 0.61
C GLU A 120 -25.06 -4.83 1.42
N LYS A 121 -24.65 -4.87 2.68
CA LYS A 121 -24.58 -3.68 3.55
C LYS A 121 -23.57 -2.68 3.00
N TYR A 122 -22.37 -3.12 2.63
CA TYR A 122 -21.37 -2.27 2.01
C TYR A 122 -21.91 -1.58 0.74
N LEU A 123 -22.48 -2.34 -0.17
CA LEU A 123 -23.08 -1.78 -1.40
C LEU A 123 -24.20 -0.79 -1.10
N ALA A 124 -25.02 -1.04 -0.07
CA ALA A 124 -26.15 -0.21 0.27
C ALA A 124 -25.75 1.12 0.91
N GLU A 125 -24.76 1.10 1.81
CA GLU A 125 -24.42 2.21 2.69
C GLU A 125 -23.26 3.07 2.18
N GLN A 126 -22.31 2.48 1.42
CA GLN A 126 -21.08 3.18 1.04
C GLN A 126 -20.94 3.45 -0.45
N VAL A 127 -21.65 2.68 -1.30
CA VAL A 127 -21.57 2.85 -2.75
C VAL A 127 -22.76 3.64 -3.27
N ASP A 128 -22.50 4.69 -4.05
CA ASP A 128 -23.56 5.47 -4.72
C ASP A 128 -24.48 4.55 -5.54
N LYS A 129 -25.77 4.90 -5.58
CA LYS A 129 -26.81 4.08 -6.24
C LYS A 129 -26.45 3.73 -7.69
N LYS A 130 -25.93 4.69 -8.46
CA LYS A 130 -25.56 4.48 -9.87
C LYS A 130 -24.38 3.49 -9.96
N GLN A 131 -23.36 3.68 -9.12
CA GLN A 131 -22.19 2.82 -9.12
C GLN A 131 -22.50 1.41 -8.63
N ARG A 132 -23.36 1.27 -7.60
CA ARG A 132 -23.86 -0.02 -7.12
C ARG A 132 -24.56 -0.82 -8.23
N HIS A 133 -25.40 -0.15 -9.03
CA HIS A 133 -26.03 -0.80 -10.21
C HIS A 133 -25.00 -1.25 -11.23
N GLU A 134 -23.97 -0.43 -11.47
CA GLU A 134 -22.91 -0.74 -12.43
C GLU A 134 -22.05 -1.91 -11.96
N ILE A 135 -21.66 -1.95 -10.68
CA ILE A 135 -20.92 -3.07 -10.08
C ILE A 135 -21.69 -4.36 -10.25
N ARG A 136 -22.96 -4.37 -9.80
CA ARG A 136 -23.82 -5.56 -9.92
C ARG A 136 -24.05 -5.98 -11.37
N ARG A 137 -24.23 -5.03 -12.28
CA ARG A 137 -24.43 -5.30 -13.71
C ARG A 137 -23.21 -6.00 -14.32
N LYS A 138 -22.00 -5.52 -14.02
CA LYS A 138 -20.76 -6.10 -14.54
C LYS A 138 -20.50 -7.49 -13.98
N MET A 139 -20.65 -7.69 -12.68
CA MET A 139 -20.50 -9.00 -12.04
C MET A 139 -21.51 -10.00 -12.59
N ARG A 140 -22.79 -9.62 -12.65
CA ARG A 140 -23.86 -10.46 -13.23
C ARG A 140 -23.60 -10.85 -14.69
N ARG A 141 -23.07 -9.93 -15.51
CA ARG A 141 -22.70 -10.25 -16.89
C ARG A 141 -21.71 -11.42 -16.96
N ILE A 142 -20.76 -11.50 -16.05
CA ILE A 142 -19.81 -12.62 -15.97
C ILE A 142 -20.51 -13.90 -15.54
N GLU A 143 -21.41 -13.84 -14.56
CA GLU A 143 -22.22 -14.99 -14.12
C GLU A 143 -23.10 -15.52 -15.27
N GLU A 144 -23.74 -14.63 -16.03
CA GLU A 144 -24.54 -14.99 -17.19
C GLU A 144 -23.72 -15.60 -18.33
N LEU A 145 -22.49 -15.13 -18.55
CA LEU A 145 -21.56 -15.75 -19.50
C LEU A 145 -21.19 -17.17 -19.07
N ASN A 146 -20.91 -17.37 -17.80
CA ASN A 146 -20.59 -18.68 -17.24
C ASN A 146 -21.78 -19.65 -17.27
N ALA A 147 -23.00 -19.14 -17.17
CA ALA A 147 -24.21 -19.94 -17.25
C ALA A 147 -24.56 -20.41 -18.69
N ARG A 148 -23.97 -19.76 -19.70
CA ARG A 148 -24.11 -20.19 -21.09
C ARG A 148 -23.17 -21.36 -21.34
N SER A 149 -23.66 -22.56 -21.36
CA SER A 149 -22.87 -23.77 -21.68
C SER A 149 -22.46 -23.75 -23.17
N ASP A 150 -21.54 -22.88 -23.53
CA ASP A 150 -20.92 -22.83 -24.85
C ASP A 150 -19.60 -23.63 -24.81
N PRO A 151 -19.48 -24.77 -25.52
CA PRO A 151 -18.28 -25.57 -25.54
C PRO A 151 -17.04 -24.85 -26.08
N ALA A 152 -17.24 -23.74 -26.82
CA ALA A 152 -16.17 -22.92 -27.36
C ALA A 152 -15.62 -21.88 -26.36
N HIS A 153 -16.30 -21.66 -25.23
CA HIS A 153 -15.92 -20.70 -24.21
C HIS A 153 -15.53 -21.38 -22.91
N GLN A 154 -14.33 -21.14 -22.44
CA GLN A 154 -13.97 -21.46 -21.05
C GLN A 154 -14.63 -20.45 -20.10
N PRO A 155 -15.09 -20.88 -18.92
CA PRO A 155 -15.72 -19.96 -17.99
C PRO A 155 -14.74 -18.88 -17.51
N VAL A 156 -15.26 -17.68 -17.30
CA VAL A 156 -14.53 -16.64 -16.58
C VAL A 156 -14.44 -17.07 -15.12
N ARG A 157 -13.24 -17.12 -14.59
CA ARG A 157 -13.01 -17.48 -13.19
C ARG A 157 -12.10 -16.45 -12.51
N TRP A 158 -12.26 -16.32 -11.22
CA TRP A 158 -11.30 -15.61 -10.41
C TRP A 158 -10.77 -16.51 -9.29
N TYR A 159 -9.56 -16.24 -8.82
CA TYR A 159 -8.94 -17.00 -7.75
C TYR A 159 -7.87 -16.18 -7.04
N ILE A 160 -7.55 -16.61 -5.81
CA ILE A 160 -6.41 -16.15 -5.04
C ILE A 160 -5.37 -17.25 -5.08
N VAL A 161 -4.11 -16.91 -5.34
CA VAL A 161 -2.99 -17.85 -5.39
C VAL A 161 -2.74 -18.42 -3.99
N GLN A 162 -2.80 -19.74 -3.87
CA GLN A 162 -2.60 -20.45 -2.61
C GLN A 162 -1.48 -21.51 -2.69
N ASP A 163 -1.09 -21.90 -3.90
CA ASP A 163 -0.06 -22.89 -4.11
C ASP A 163 1.32 -22.23 -4.24
N GLU A 164 2.23 -22.55 -3.29
CA GLU A 164 3.60 -22.04 -3.30
C GLU A 164 4.36 -22.53 -4.55
N ALA A 165 4.07 -23.73 -5.07
CA ALA A 165 4.72 -24.25 -6.27
C ALA A 165 4.38 -23.45 -7.54
N ALA A 166 3.19 -22.83 -7.59
CA ALA A 166 2.77 -21.97 -8.68
C ALA A 166 3.22 -20.51 -8.51
N LEU A 167 3.61 -20.08 -7.29
CA LEU A 167 3.79 -18.69 -6.93
C LEU A 167 4.74 -17.93 -7.85
N GLU A 168 5.88 -18.51 -8.20
CA GLU A 168 6.88 -17.87 -9.08
C GLU A 168 6.30 -17.56 -10.46
N ALA A 169 5.57 -18.50 -11.06
CA ALA A 169 4.91 -18.29 -12.35
C ALA A 169 3.78 -17.27 -12.26
N GLU A 170 3.06 -17.26 -11.15
CA GLU A 170 1.96 -16.31 -10.90
C GLU A 170 2.48 -14.87 -10.68
N ILE A 171 3.60 -14.70 -9.98
CA ILE A 171 4.28 -13.39 -9.85
C ILE A 171 4.72 -12.91 -11.23
N GLY A 172 5.35 -13.76 -12.04
CA GLY A 172 5.76 -13.42 -13.40
C GLY A 172 4.58 -12.95 -14.25
N ALA A 173 3.48 -13.70 -14.25
CA ALA A 173 2.26 -13.33 -14.97
C ALA A 173 1.65 -12.00 -14.48
N PHE A 174 1.69 -11.72 -13.17
CA PHE A 174 1.24 -10.45 -12.61
C PHE A 174 2.11 -9.28 -13.09
N LEU A 175 3.42 -9.43 -13.09
CA LEU A 175 4.35 -8.40 -13.58
C LEU A 175 4.18 -8.13 -15.08
N ASP A 176 3.85 -9.16 -15.86
CA ASP A 176 3.53 -9.01 -17.28
C ASP A 176 2.22 -8.23 -17.50
N LEU A 177 1.18 -8.50 -16.68
CA LEU A 177 -0.05 -7.70 -16.68
C LEU A 177 0.20 -6.25 -16.29
N MET A 178 1.07 -5.99 -15.31
CA MET A 178 1.47 -4.63 -14.93
C MET A 178 2.17 -3.91 -16.09
N ALA A 179 3.04 -4.60 -16.81
CA ALA A 179 3.82 -4.05 -17.91
C ALA A 179 2.98 -3.65 -19.14
N ASN A 180 1.69 -4.02 -19.21
CA ASN A 180 0.77 -3.51 -20.22
C ASN A 180 0.48 -2.01 -20.08
N ASP A 181 0.71 -1.44 -18.90
CA ASP A 181 0.66 0.00 -18.65
C ASP A 181 2.08 0.59 -18.82
N PRO A 182 2.30 1.60 -19.71
CA PRO A 182 3.62 2.15 -19.97
C PRO A 182 4.31 2.77 -18.75
N GLU A 183 3.56 3.40 -17.83
CA GLU A 183 4.12 3.99 -16.61
C GLU A 183 4.60 2.89 -15.67
N LYS A 184 3.78 1.83 -15.49
CA LYS A 184 4.15 0.67 -14.69
C LYS A 184 5.29 -0.13 -15.33
N ALA A 185 5.33 -0.24 -16.64
CA ALA A 185 6.46 -0.87 -17.36
C ALA A 185 7.78 -0.15 -17.07
N SER A 186 7.77 1.19 -17.07
CA SER A 186 8.93 2.01 -16.72
C SER A 186 9.35 1.83 -15.25
N PHE A 187 8.40 1.68 -14.33
CA PHE A 187 8.66 1.40 -12.92
C PHE A 187 9.31 0.01 -12.70
N LEU A 188 8.96 -0.99 -13.52
CA LEU A 188 9.41 -2.37 -13.41
C LEU A 188 10.86 -2.58 -13.90
N SER A 189 11.82 -1.80 -13.37
CA SER A 189 13.24 -2.08 -13.56
C SER A 189 13.60 -3.49 -13.05
N GLU A 190 14.75 -4.02 -13.49
CA GLU A 190 15.21 -5.33 -13.01
C GLU A 190 15.36 -5.39 -11.48
N ALA A 191 15.83 -4.30 -10.87
CA ALA A 191 15.92 -4.20 -9.40
C ALA A 191 14.54 -4.24 -8.75
N MET A 192 13.56 -3.54 -9.32
CA MET A 192 12.18 -3.53 -8.82
C MET A 192 11.50 -4.89 -8.98
N ARG A 193 11.69 -5.57 -10.12
CA ARG A 193 11.18 -6.94 -10.30
C ARG A 193 11.75 -7.89 -9.24
N ARG A 194 13.07 -7.85 -9.00
CA ARG A 194 13.70 -8.67 -7.93
C ARG A 194 13.14 -8.32 -6.55
N GLN A 195 12.95 -7.04 -6.25
CA GLN A 195 12.36 -6.59 -4.99
C GLN A 195 10.94 -7.13 -4.81
N MET A 196 10.10 -7.03 -5.84
CA MET A 196 8.72 -7.53 -5.79
C MET A 196 8.68 -9.05 -5.60
N HIS A 197 9.50 -9.82 -6.33
CA HIS A 197 9.62 -11.27 -6.13
C HIS A 197 9.99 -11.59 -4.68
N SER A 198 11.04 -10.96 -4.16
CA SER A 198 11.51 -11.20 -2.78
C SER A 198 10.45 -10.85 -1.73
N ALA A 199 9.79 -9.70 -1.88
CA ALA A 199 8.75 -9.24 -0.96
C ALA A 199 7.51 -10.15 -0.98
N VAL A 200 7.05 -10.55 -2.19
CA VAL A 200 5.89 -11.43 -2.34
C VAL A 200 6.19 -12.82 -1.76
N HIS A 201 7.35 -13.40 -2.02
CA HIS A 201 7.73 -14.69 -1.42
C HIS A 201 7.81 -14.63 0.11
N ALA A 202 8.41 -13.56 0.66
CA ALA A 202 8.50 -13.40 2.10
C ALA A 202 7.11 -13.26 2.75
N ALA A 203 6.26 -12.44 2.16
CA ALA A 203 4.89 -12.22 2.64
C ALA A 203 3.99 -13.45 2.42
N PHE A 204 4.19 -14.23 1.34
CA PHE A 204 3.44 -15.47 1.11
C PHE A 204 3.72 -16.49 2.20
N ARG A 205 5.00 -16.70 2.55
CA ARG A 205 5.37 -17.59 3.66
C ARG A 205 4.83 -17.15 5.01
N ALA A 206 4.61 -15.83 5.19
CA ALA A 206 3.99 -15.27 6.38
C ALA A 206 2.45 -15.34 6.35
N GLY A 207 1.84 -15.78 5.25
CA GLY A 207 0.39 -15.82 5.07
C GLY A 207 -0.26 -14.45 4.83
N TRP A 208 0.50 -13.47 4.33
CA TRP A 208 0.03 -12.09 4.17
C TRP A 208 -0.24 -11.69 2.71
N VAL A 209 0.06 -12.55 1.73
CA VAL A 209 -0.17 -12.22 0.31
C VAL A 209 -1.57 -12.61 -0.12
N GLN A 210 -2.23 -11.71 -0.82
CA GLN A 210 -3.41 -11.97 -1.62
C GLN A 210 -3.12 -11.57 -3.07
N LEU A 211 -2.41 -12.44 -3.80
CA LEU A 211 -2.24 -12.34 -5.25
C LEU A 211 -3.44 -13.00 -5.92
N SER A 212 -4.16 -12.25 -6.72
CA SER A 212 -5.43 -12.69 -7.30
C SER A 212 -5.54 -12.36 -8.77
N PHE A 213 -6.24 -13.21 -9.51
CA PHE A 213 -6.47 -13.06 -10.94
C PHE A 213 -7.93 -13.26 -11.33
N LEU A 214 -8.32 -12.58 -12.41
CA LEU A 214 -9.49 -12.90 -13.22
C LEU A 214 -8.99 -13.45 -14.56
N GLU A 215 -9.44 -14.65 -14.90
CA GLU A 215 -9.17 -15.29 -16.18
C GLU A 215 -10.40 -15.27 -17.08
N VAL A 216 -10.16 -15.02 -18.37
CA VAL A 216 -11.14 -15.08 -19.43
C VAL A 216 -10.61 -16.02 -20.48
N ASN A 217 -11.34 -17.08 -20.83
CA ASN A 217 -10.91 -18.11 -21.78
C ASN A 217 -9.54 -18.74 -21.45
N GLY A 218 -9.21 -18.87 -20.16
CA GLY A 218 -7.94 -19.43 -19.70
C GLY A 218 -6.76 -18.48 -19.74
N GLU A 219 -6.96 -17.23 -20.16
CA GLU A 219 -5.95 -16.17 -20.14
C GLU A 219 -6.20 -15.18 -19.00
N LYS A 220 -5.13 -14.74 -18.33
CA LYS A 220 -5.21 -13.75 -17.25
C LYS A 220 -5.56 -12.37 -17.81
N ALA A 221 -6.75 -11.88 -17.49
CA ALA A 221 -7.28 -10.60 -17.96
C ALA A 221 -7.06 -9.45 -16.96
N ALA A 222 -6.98 -9.77 -15.67
CA ALA A 222 -6.67 -8.82 -14.60
C ALA A 222 -5.94 -9.53 -13.47
N GLY A 223 -5.10 -8.78 -12.75
CA GLY A 223 -4.45 -9.23 -11.52
C GLY A 223 -4.40 -8.12 -10.48
N TYR A 224 -4.51 -8.49 -9.22
CA TYR A 224 -4.28 -7.63 -8.06
C TYR A 224 -3.27 -8.26 -7.13
N LEU A 225 -2.25 -7.51 -6.75
CA LEU A 225 -1.34 -7.86 -5.68
C LEU A 225 -1.71 -7.04 -4.46
N ASN A 226 -2.25 -7.72 -3.47
CA ASN A 226 -2.63 -7.15 -2.18
C ASN A 226 -1.84 -7.82 -1.06
N PHE A 227 -1.76 -7.11 0.08
CA PHE A 227 -1.36 -7.71 1.34
C PHE A 227 -2.58 -7.79 2.27
N ASP A 228 -2.79 -8.95 2.88
CA ASP A 228 -3.82 -9.21 3.88
C ASP A 228 -3.15 -9.34 5.25
N TYR A 229 -3.12 -8.24 5.99
CA TYR A 229 -2.43 -8.18 7.26
C TYR A 229 -3.19 -7.30 8.26
N ASP A 230 -3.27 -7.74 9.50
CA ASP A 230 -3.90 -7.02 10.61
C ASP A 230 -5.36 -6.61 10.32
N ASN A 231 -6.16 -7.56 9.82
CA ASN A 231 -7.57 -7.33 9.45
C ASN A 231 -7.78 -6.24 8.37
N HIS A 232 -6.79 -6.05 7.51
CA HIS A 232 -6.72 -4.96 6.56
C HIS A 232 -6.19 -5.47 5.23
N ILE A 233 -6.87 -5.15 4.13
CA ILE A 233 -6.39 -5.41 2.77
C ILE A 233 -5.67 -4.17 2.26
N TRP A 234 -4.41 -4.33 1.90
CA TRP A 234 -3.56 -3.30 1.34
C TRP A 234 -3.35 -3.56 -0.14
N VAL A 235 -3.95 -2.73 -1.01
CA VAL A 235 -3.86 -2.88 -2.47
C VAL A 235 -2.55 -2.29 -2.97
N TYR A 236 -1.54 -3.15 -3.13
CA TYR A 236 -0.21 -2.68 -3.52
C TYR A 236 -0.14 -2.30 -4.99
N ASN A 237 -0.65 -3.17 -5.88
CA ASN A 237 -0.67 -2.86 -7.31
C ASN A 237 -1.69 -3.73 -8.08
N SER A 238 -1.96 -3.33 -9.32
CA SER A 238 -2.83 -4.08 -10.23
C SER A 238 -2.27 -4.08 -11.65
N GLY A 239 -2.62 -5.10 -12.42
CA GLY A 239 -2.30 -5.21 -13.83
C GLY A 239 -3.52 -5.63 -14.63
N LEU A 240 -3.58 -5.19 -15.90
CA LEU A 240 -4.73 -5.43 -16.79
C LEU A 240 -4.23 -5.82 -18.18
N ASP A 241 -4.96 -6.73 -18.82
CA ASP A 241 -4.84 -6.96 -20.25
C ASP A 241 -6.01 -6.25 -20.98
N PHE A 242 -5.69 -5.21 -21.74
CA PHE A 242 -6.67 -4.39 -22.45
C PHE A 242 -7.38 -5.12 -23.58
N ARG A 243 -6.91 -6.29 -24.02
CA ARG A 243 -7.62 -7.15 -24.97
C ARG A 243 -8.99 -7.57 -24.44
N PHE A 244 -9.13 -7.70 -23.11
CA PHE A 244 -10.34 -8.13 -22.42
C PHE A 244 -11.21 -6.97 -21.89
N ARG A 245 -10.97 -5.73 -22.35
CA ARG A 245 -11.68 -4.52 -21.85
C ARG A 245 -13.21 -4.62 -21.88
N GLU A 246 -13.77 -5.39 -22.81
CA GLU A 246 -15.22 -5.60 -22.93
C GLU A 246 -15.82 -6.28 -21.69
N TYR A 247 -15.05 -7.12 -20.98
CA TYR A 247 -15.45 -7.78 -19.75
C TYR A 247 -15.26 -6.89 -18.51
N SER A 248 -14.60 -5.73 -18.66
CA SER A 248 -14.22 -4.85 -17.54
C SER A 248 -13.47 -5.60 -16.42
N PRO A 249 -12.40 -6.37 -16.74
CA PRO A 249 -11.86 -7.40 -15.85
C PRO A 249 -11.33 -6.83 -14.52
N GLY A 250 -10.68 -5.66 -14.54
CA GLY A 250 -10.19 -5.00 -13.31
C GLY A 250 -11.34 -4.58 -12.38
N TRP A 251 -12.44 -4.08 -12.96
CA TRP A 251 -13.63 -3.71 -12.20
C TRP A 251 -14.33 -4.92 -11.58
N VAL A 252 -14.45 -5.99 -12.33
CA VAL A 252 -15.09 -7.25 -11.87
C VAL A 252 -14.25 -7.91 -10.79
N LEU A 253 -12.93 -8.02 -11.01
CA LEU A 253 -12.03 -8.60 -10.01
C LEU A 253 -12.04 -7.80 -8.71
N LEU A 254 -12.01 -6.46 -8.80
CA LEU A 254 -12.13 -5.60 -7.63
C LEU A 254 -13.46 -5.83 -6.88
N GLY A 255 -14.57 -5.99 -7.61
CA GLY A 255 -15.85 -6.34 -7.02
C GLY A 255 -15.81 -7.65 -6.22
N TYR A 256 -15.22 -8.70 -6.79
CA TYR A 256 -15.03 -9.98 -6.09
C TYR A 256 -14.10 -9.88 -4.89
N LEU A 257 -13.02 -9.10 -4.99
CA LEU A 257 -12.09 -8.89 -3.86
C LEU A 257 -12.75 -8.15 -2.71
N LEU A 258 -13.55 -7.11 -2.99
CA LEU A 258 -14.33 -6.39 -1.98
C LEU A 258 -15.42 -7.26 -1.35
N GLN A 259 -16.09 -8.09 -2.15
CA GLN A 259 -17.03 -9.08 -1.65
C GLN A 259 -16.33 -10.06 -0.72
N TRP A 260 -15.22 -10.65 -1.18
CA TRP A 260 -14.41 -11.56 -0.37
C TRP A 260 -13.95 -10.93 0.94
N ALA A 261 -13.45 -9.68 0.90
CA ALA A 261 -12.97 -8.97 2.08
C ALA A 261 -14.11 -8.76 3.12
N ASN A 262 -15.30 -8.39 2.67
CA ASN A 262 -16.49 -8.28 3.54
C ASN A 262 -16.87 -9.62 4.15
N GLU A 263 -16.97 -10.69 3.35
CA GLU A 263 -17.37 -12.03 3.80
C GLU A 263 -16.33 -12.66 4.74
N ASN A 264 -15.03 -12.32 4.55
CA ASN A 264 -13.95 -12.72 5.43
C ASN A 264 -13.68 -11.73 6.57
N ARG A 265 -14.61 -10.79 6.80
CA ARG A 265 -14.63 -9.84 7.93
C ARG A 265 -13.37 -8.98 8.03
N ARG A 266 -12.77 -8.59 6.91
CA ARG A 266 -11.74 -7.56 6.93
C ARG A 266 -12.37 -6.22 7.27
N GLY A 267 -11.68 -5.42 8.08
CA GLY A 267 -12.19 -4.12 8.55
C GLY A 267 -11.97 -3.00 7.56
N ILE A 268 -10.90 -3.08 6.76
CA ILE A 268 -10.51 -2.01 5.83
C ILE A 268 -10.04 -2.62 4.51
N PHE A 269 -10.38 -1.94 3.42
CA PHE A 269 -9.81 -2.15 2.09
C PHE A 269 -9.15 -0.85 1.63
N ASP A 270 -7.84 -0.83 1.63
CA ASP A 270 -7.01 0.33 1.41
C ASP A 270 -6.41 0.32 0.01
N PHE A 271 -6.75 1.30 -0.80
CA PHE A 271 -6.21 1.41 -2.15
C PHE A 271 -4.80 1.99 -2.22
N MET A 272 -4.24 2.33 -1.07
CA MET A 272 -2.94 2.96 -0.96
C MET A 272 -2.85 4.26 -1.80
N ARG A 273 -1.68 4.68 -2.26
CA ARG A 273 -1.52 5.94 -3.00
C ARG A 273 -2.22 5.93 -4.36
N GLY A 274 -2.68 7.10 -4.76
CA GLY A 274 -3.33 7.38 -6.05
C GLY A 274 -4.80 7.74 -5.90
N ASP A 275 -5.25 8.70 -6.70
CA ASP A 275 -6.61 9.27 -6.68
C ASP A 275 -7.44 8.85 -7.89
N GLU A 276 -7.19 7.67 -8.42
CA GLU A 276 -7.90 7.19 -9.59
C GLU A 276 -9.41 7.07 -9.30
N ASP A 277 -10.16 7.64 -10.19
CA ASP A 277 -11.61 7.85 -10.12
C ASP A 277 -12.42 6.57 -9.78
N TYR A 278 -11.92 5.40 -10.22
CA TYR A 278 -12.60 4.14 -9.93
C TYR A 278 -12.66 3.80 -8.43
N LYS A 279 -11.65 4.20 -7.64
CA LYS A 279 -11.59 3.94 -6.20
C LYS A 279 -12.79 4.58 -5.49
N TYR A 280 -13.09 5.83 -5.84
CA TYR A 280 -14.22 6.58 -5.30
C TYR A 280 -15.58 6.05 -5.80
N LYS A 281 -15.60 5.50 -7.02
CA LYS A 281 -16.81 4.81 -7.53
C LYS A 281 -17.16 3.56 -6.76
N PHE A 282 -16.17 2.95 -6.09
CA PHE A 282 -16.38 1.87 -5.13
C PHE A 282 -16.61 2.35 -3.70
N GLY A 283 -16.82 3.66 -3.49
CA GLY A 283 -17.19 4.23 -2.18
C GLY A 283 -16.01 4.52 -1.26
N ALA A 284 -14.80 4.62 -1.81
CA ALA A 284 -13.64 4.99 -1.01
C ALA A 284 -13.78 6.42 -0.47
N ILE A 285 -13.33 6.62 0.76
CA ILE A 285 -13.15 7.92 1.39
C ILE A 285 -11.68 8.30 1.35
N ASP A 286 -11.42 9.59 1.23
CA ASP A 286 -10.08 10.10 1.01
C ASP A 286 -9.31 10.32 2.32
N ARG A 287 -7.99 10.12 2.25
CA ARG A 287 -6.98 10.59 3.19
C ARG A 287 -5.70 10.84 2.41
N ARG A 288 -4.68 11.37 3.05
CA ARG A 288 -3.46 11.76 2.34
C ARG A 288 -2.21 11.27 3.04
N VAL A 289 -1.15 11.11 2.27
CA VAL A 289 0.22 11.10 2.80
C VAL A 289 0.82 12.50 2.69
N VAL A 290 1.73 12.78 3.61
CA VAL A 290 2.45 14.05 3.71
C VAL A 290 3.96 13.81 3.66
N ARG A 291 4.69 14.81 3.22
CA ARG A 291 6.13 14.95 3.44
C ARG A 291 6.35 15.82 4.67
N VAL A 292 7.24 15.40 5.54
CA VAL A 292 7.69 16.16 6.69
C VAL A 292 9.16 16.46 6.55
N VAL A 293 9.50 17.73 6.67
CA VAL A 293 10.90 18.20 6.62
C VAL A 293 11.23 18.86 7.95
N VAL A 294 12.26 18.34 8.64
CA VAL A 294 12.81 18.94 9.87
C VAL A 294 14.22 19.41 9.58
N LYS A 295 14.48 20.70 9.82
CA LYS A 295 15.82 21.33 9.66
C LYS A 295 16.33 21.80 10.99
N ARG A 296 17.61 21.54 11.28
CA ARG A 296 18.31 22.21 12.38
C ARG A 296 18.56 23.66 11.97
N GLU A 297 18.29 24.59 12.86
CA GLU A 297 18.89 25.91 12.73
C GLU A 297 20.37 25.77 13.10
N GLY A 298 21.24 26.21 12.17
CA GLY A 298 22.69 26.13 12.33
C GLY A 298 23.24 27.09 13.37
#